data_f984f879cfa8f54c907aab04cab445d4
#
_entry.id   f984f879cfa8f54c907aab04cab445d4
#
_cell.length_a   1.000
_cell.length_b   1.000
_cell.length_c   1.000
_cell.angle_alpha   90.00
_cell.angle_beta   90.00
_cell.angle_gamma   90.00
#
_symmetry.space_group_name_H-M   'P 1'
#
loop_
_entity.id
_entity.type
_entity.pdbx_description
1 polymer ?
#
loop_
_entity_poly.entity_id
_entity_poly.type
_entity_poly.pdbx_seq_one_letter_code
_entity_poly.pdbx_strand_id
1 'polypeptide(L)'
;MNTFYEPLLQMEAFDQIREAMKKEGGLQLITGCVDSQKTHLMYGLGRDYPVKLILTYSELKAKEIFEEYQTLKEEVFYYPAKDFLFFHADIQGNELLRQRVMAVSRLLEKGEAVIVTTLDGCMDPLLPLEKLRSFVMNIGVGSILETEAVKLRLVRMGYERVGQVEMPGQFAIRGGIIDIYPLTEEYPVRVELWDDEVDSIRSFDAQSQRSLENLEEIT
;
A
#
# COMPACT_ATOMS: atom_id res chain seq x y z
N MET A 1 -17.42 -15.10 14.37
CA MET A 1 -18.02 -14.03 15.20
C MET A 1 -17.01 -12.90 15.29
N ASN A 2 -17.36 -11.66 14.92
CA ASN A 2 -16.41 -10.54 14.95
C ASN A 2 -16.66 -9.73 16.24
N THR A 3 -15.80 -9.92 17.22
CA THR A 3 -15.91 -9.35 18.57
C THR A 3 -16.04 -7.81 18.58
N PHE A 4 -15.50 -7.14 17.56
CA PHE A 4 -15.58 -5.68 17.45
C PHE A 4 -16.87 -5.18 16.78
N TYR A 5 -17.57 -6.02 16.03
CA TYR A 5 -18.78 -5.63 15.32
C TYR A 5 -20.06 -5.85 16.15
N GLU A 6 -20.10 -6.90 16.94
CA GLU A 6 -21.30 -7.27 17.74
C GLU A 6 -21.79 -6.16 18.69
N PRO A 7 -20.92 -5.41 19.39
CA PRO A 7 -21.40 -4.32 20.24
C PRO A 7 -22.11 -3.21 19.47
N LEU A 8 -21.73 -2.96 18.21
CA LEU A 8 -22.37 -1.95 17.37
C LEU A 8 -23.79 -2.34 16.97
N LEU A 9 -24.03 -3.63 16.73
CA LEU A 9 -25.36 -4.16 16.40
C LEU A 9 -26.38 -4.03 17.54
N GLN A 10 -25.93 -3.81 18.78
CA GLN A 10 -26.79 -3.58 19.94
C GLN A 10 -27.25 -2.11 20.06
N MET A 11 -26.68 -1.23 19.25
CA MET A 11 -27.03 0.19 19.24
C MET A 11 -28.14 0.45 18.21
N GLU A 12 -29.32 0.85 18.65
CA GLU A 12 -30.46 1.18 17.78
C GLU A 12 -30.08 2.25 16.71
N ALA A 13 -29.31 3.26 17.10
CA ALA A 13 -28.85 4.30 16.20
C ALA A 13 -27.92 3.76 15.09
N PHE A 14 -27.17 2.68 15.32
CA PHE A 14 -26.25 2.11 14.35
C PHE A 14 -26.98 1.55 13.12
N ASP A 15 -28.05 0.79 13.33
CA ASP A 15 -28.85 0.24 12.23
C ASP A 15 -29.56 1.34 11.44
N GLN A 16 -30.05 2.38 12.12
CA GLN A 16 -30.66 3.53 11.44
C GLN A 16 -29.68 4.27 10.52
N ILE A 17 -28.45 4.49 10.99
CA ILE A 17 -27.38 5.12 10.20
C ILE A 17 -27.02 4.23 9.02
N ARG A 18 -26.84 2.94 9.24
CA ARG A 18 -26.50 1.96 8.22
C ARG A 18 -27.52 1.89 7.08
N GLU A 19 -28.81 1.87 7.41
CA GLU A 19 -29.89 1.92 6.42
C GLU A 19 -29.95 3.27 5.68
N ALA A 20 -29.64 4.37 6.37
CA ALA A 20 -29.58 5.68 5.74
C ALA A 20 -28.38 5.80 4.77
N MET A 21 -27.24 5.19 5.07
CA MET A 21 -26.05 5.18 4.21
C MET A 21 -26.23 4.37 2.91
N LYS A 22 -27.15 3.40 2.87
CA LYS A 22 -27.46 2.63 1.67
C LYS A 22 -28.16 3.46 0.59
N LYS A 23 -28.70 4.62 0.95
CA LYS A 23 -29.31 5.53 -0.03
C LYS A 23 -28.22 6.29 -0.78
N GLU A 24 -28.28 6.28 -2.11
CA GLU A 24 -27.33 7.01 -2.96
C GLU A 24 -27.24 8.50 -2.55
N GLY A 25 -26.00 9.00 -2.38
CA GLY A 25 -25.72 10.40 -2.06
C GLY A 25 -26.11 10.84 -0.66
N GLY A 26 -26.35 9.89 0.26
CA GLY A 26 -26.73 10.20 1.63
C GLY A 26 -25.59 10.85 2.43
N LEU A 27 -25.82 12.06 2.99
CA LEU A 27 -24.94 12.68 3.97
C LEU A 27 -25.46 12.34 5.38
N GLN A 28 -24.59 11.79 6.22
CA GLN A 28 -24.89 11.48 7.61
C GLN A 28 -23.99 12.31 8.54
N LEU A 29 -24.57 13.09 9.43
CA LEU A 29 -23.85 13.82 10.46
C LEU A 29 -23.98 13.07 11.80
N ILE A 30 -22.88 12.58 12.33
CA ILE A 30 -22.79 11.87 13.61
C ILE A 30 -22.06 12.76 14.61
N THR A 31 -22.71 13.07 15.74
CA THR A 31 -22.16 13.94 16.78
C THR A 31 -22.18 13.23 18.14
N GLY A 32 -21.41 13.77 19.10
CA GLY A 32 -21.39 13.25 20.47
C GLY A 32 -20.50 12.03 20.70
N CYS A 33 -19.75 11.57 19.69
CA CYS A 33 -18.81 10.47 19.83
C CYS A 33 -17.46 10.95 20.36
N VAL A 34 -16.87 10.21 21.29
CA VAL A 34 -15.44 10.34 21.62
C VAL A 34 -14.57 9.73 20.52
N ASP A 35 -13.27 10.05 20.49
CA ASP A 35 -12.44 9.71 19.34
C ASP A 35 -12.37 8.20 19.03
N SER A 36 -12.14 7.35 20.01
CA SER A 36 -12.13 5.90 19.84
C SER A 36 -13.49 5.33 19.37
N GLN A 37 -14.61 5.95 19.76
CA GLN A 37 -15.93 5.58 19.26
C GLN A 37 -16.08 5.94 17.77
N LYS A 38 -15.49 7.06 17.33
CA LYS A 38 -15.53 7.46 15.91
C LYS A 38 -14.85 6.39 15.03
N THR A 39 -13.64 5.96 15.42
CA THR A 39 -12.90 4.90 14.69
C THR A 39 -13.69 3.59 14.67
N HIS A 40 -14.28 3.19 15.80
CA HIS A 40 -15.09 1.98 15.89
C HIS A 40 -16.37 2.06 15.04
N LEU A 41 -17.04 3.22 15.01
CA LEU A 41 -18.22 3.44 14.15
C LEU A 41 -17.84 3.44 12.67
N MET A 42 -16.75 4.09 12.26
CA MET A 42 -16.25 4.06 10.88
C MET A 42 -15.96 2.63 10.43
N TYR A 43 -15.35 1.81 11.30
CA TYR A 43 -15.13 0.39 11.05
C TYR A 43 -16.44 -0.35 10.77
N GLY A 44 -17.42 -0.22 11.68
CA GLY A 44 -18.69 -0.93 11.55
C GLY A 44 -19.55 -0.48 10.38
N LEU A 45 -19.66 0.83 10.18
CA LEU A 45 -20.45 1.43 9.07
C LEU A 45 -19.80 1.18 7.71
N GLY A 46 -18.47 1.15 7.66
CA GLY A 46 -17.73 0.92 6.43
C GLY A 46 -17.72 -0.54 5.93
N ARG A 47 -18.14 -1.49 6.75
CA ARG A 47 -17.99 -2.93 6.49
C ARG A 47 -18.64 -3.41 5.17
N ASP A 48 -19.77 -2.82 4.81
CA ASP A 48 -20.53 -3.20 3.61
C ASP A 48 -19.98 -2.53 2.33
N TYR A 49 -18.91 -1.74 2.43
CA TYR A 49 -18.32 -1.00 1.31
C TYR A 49 -16.91 -1.50 0.98
N PRO A 50 -16.59 -1.77 -0.29
CA PRO A 50 -15.26 -2.25 -0.67
C PRO A 50 -14.18 -1.18 -0.49
N VAL A 51 -14.49 0.09 -0.76
CA VAL A 51 -13.54 1.20 -0.59
C VAL A 51 -14.02 2.15 0.49
N LYS A 52 -13.15 2.43 1.46
CA LYS A 52 -13.38 3.34 2.57
C LYS A 52 -12.30 4.40 2.58
N LEU A 53 -12.70 5.64 2.39
CA LEU A 53 -11.78 6.77 2.47
C LEU A 53 -12.08 7.57 3.75
N ILE A 54 -11.13 7.59 4.67
CA ILE A 54 -11.21 8.32 5.93
C ILE A 54 -10.37 9.59 5.79
N LEU A 55 -11.04 10.71 5.76
CA LEU A 55 -10.42 12.03 5.66
C LEU A 55 -10.38 12.71 7.03
N THR A 56 -9.20 13.22 7.39
CA THR A 56 -9.03 13.98 8.62
C THR A 56 -8.26 15.30 8.37
N TYR A 57 -8.19 16.13 9.41
CA TYR A 57 -7.69 17.50 9.30
C TYR A 57 -6.18 17.64 9.53
N SER A 58 -5.48 16.60 9.99
CA SER A 58 -4.04 16.66 10.22
C SER A 58 -3.38 15.28 10.08
N GLU A 59 -2.10 15.28 9.73
CA GLU A 59 -1.27 14.05 9.62
C GLU A 59 -1.17 13.30 10.95
N LEU A 60 -1.08 14.02 12.08
CA LEU A 60 -1.07 13.42 13.41
C LEU A 60 -2.37 12.64 13.65
N LYS A 61 -3.53 13.25 13.34
CA LYS A 61 -4.83 12.59 13.53
C LYS A 61 -5.04 11.44 12.55
N ALA A 62 -4.49 11.54 11.35
CA ALA A 62 -4.52 10.45 10.38
C ALA A 62 -3.74 9.22 10.90
N LYS A 63 -2.56 9.43 11.48
CA LYS A 63 -1.77 8.36 12.08
C LYS A 63 -2.47 7.72 13.28
N GLU A 64 -3.04 8.51 14.18
CA GLU A 64 -3.82 8.00 15.31
C GLU A 64 -4.97 7.09 14.84
N ILE A 65 -5.77 7.55 13.86
CA ILE A 65 -6.87 6.76 13.31
C ILE A 65 -6.35 5.49 12.61
N PHE A 66 -5.25 5.59 11.87
CA PHE A 66 -4.62 4.45 11.21
C PHE A 66 -4.18 3.38 12.23
N GLU A 67 -3.49 3.77 13.30
CA GLU A 67 -3.06 2.87 14.38
C GLU A 67 -4.25 2.25 15.11
N GLU A 68 -5.28 3.03 15.45
CA GLU A 68 -6.51 2.51 16.06
C GLU A 68 -7.21 1.51 15.14
N TYR A 69 -7.30 1.79 13.83
CA TYR A 69 -7.94 0.90 12.86
C TYR A 69 -7.23 -0.44 12.73
N GLN A 70 -5.89 -0.44 12.77
CA GLN A 70 -5.10 -1.68 12.78
C GLN A 70 -5.45 -2.60 13.95
N THR A 71 -5.80 -2.04 15.12
CA THR A 71 -6.21 -2.84 16.29
C THR A 71 -7.51 -3.61 16.06
N LEU A 72 -8.36 -3.15 15.13
CA LEU A 72 -9.63 -3.79 14.75
C LEU A 72 -9.43 -4.98 13.79
N LYS A 73 -8.17 -5.36 13.50
CA LYS A 73 -7.78 -6.46 12.60
C LYS A 73 -8.34 -6.31 11.18
N GLU A 74 -8.43 -5.10 10.70
CA GLU A 74 -8.73 -4.78 9.31
C GLU A 74 -7.48 -4.24 8.62
N GLU A 75 -7.25 -4.62 7.38
CA GLU A 75 -6.15 -4.11 6.59
C GLU A 75 -6.44 -2.65 6.21
N VAL A 76 -5.63 -1.75 6.71
CA VAL A 76 -5.78 -0.31 6.55
C VAL A 76 -4.48 0.29 6.04
N PHE A 77 -4.58 1.29 5.17
CA PHE A 77 -3.46 1.97 4.56
C PHE A 77 -3.46 3.44 4.96
N TYR A 78 -2.29 3.93 5.33
CA TYR A 78 -2.04 5.34 5.52
C TYR A 78 -1.57 5.96 4.19
N TYR A 79 -2.22 7.02 3.76
CA TYR A 79 -1.89 7.75 2.55
C TYR A 79 -1.49 9.18 2.92
N PRO A 80 -0.20 9.43 3.22
CA PRO A 80 0.29 10.74 3.67
C PRO A 80 0.30 11.79 2.57
N ALA A 81 0.27 13.06 2.93
CA ALA A 81 0.60 14.16 2.04
C ALA A 81 2.08 14.10 1.63
N LYS A 82 2.41 14.61 0.44
CA LYS A 82 3.80 14.82 0.04
C LYS A 82 4.36 16.02 0.80
N ASP A 83 5.33 15.77 1.65
CA ASP A 83 6.03 16.86 2.30
C ASP A 83 7.20 17.34 1.43
N PHE A 84 7.01 18.49 0.79
CA PHE A 84 8.04 19.11 -0.06
C PHE A 84 9.32 19.50 0.70
N LEU A 85 9.26 19.60 2.03
CA LEU A 85 10.42 19.95 2.86
C LEU A 85 11.40 18.79 3.04
N PHE A 86 10.94 17.54 2.87
CA PHE A 86 11.75 16.34 3.07
C PHE A 86 12.30 15.72 1.76
N PHE A 87 12.13 16.38 0.62
CA PHE A 87 12.70 15.92 -0.66
C PHE A 87 14.24 15.78 -0.65
N HIS A 88 14.91 16.29 0.38
CA HIS A 88 16.36 16.18 0.56
C HIS A 88 16.80 15.17 1.64
N ALA A 89 15.86 14.48 2.29
CA ALA A 89 16.17 13.42 3.26
C ALA A 89 15.74 12.07 2.68
N ASP A 90 16.65 11.42 1.98
CA ASP A 90 16.43 10.19 1.18
C ASP A 90 15.66 9.07 1.89
N ILE A 91 15.78 8.94 3.20
CA ILE A 91 15.16 7.85 3.97
C ILE A 91 13.67 8.10 4.24
N GLN A 92 13.28 9.31 4.62
CA GLN A 92 11.87 9.61 4.95
C GLN A 92 11.00 9.78 3.70
N GLY A 93 11.58 10.29 2.61
CA GLY A 93 10.88 10.43 1.33
C GLY A 93 10.46 9.08 0.75
N ASN A 94 11.30 8.07 0.87
CA ASN A 94 11.01 6.71 0.38
C ASN A 94 9.91 6.03 1.20
N GLU A 95 9.86 6.24 2.53
CA GLU A 95 8.79 5.66 3.36
C GLU A 95 7.42 6.28 3.07
N LEU A 96 7.33 7.60 2.89
CA LEU A 96 6.08 8.26 2.50
C LEU A 96 5.60 7.80 1.12
N LEU A 97 6.54 7.66 0.18
CA LEU A 97 6.23 7.12 -1.15
C LEU A 97 5.74 5.66 -1.07
N ARG A 98 6.41 4.83 -0.27
CA ARG A 98 6.02 3.44 -0.03
C ARG A 98 4.59 3.33 0.48
N GLN A 99 4.22 4.09 1.50
CA GLN A 99 2.87 4.09 2.07
C GLN A 99 1.81 4.47 1.02
N ARG A 100 2.09 5.47 0.19
CA ARG A 100 1.20 5.87 -0.91
C ARG A 100 1.07 4.79 -1.98
N VAL A 101 2.18 4.16 -2.36
CA VAL A 101 2.19 3.06 -3.35
C VAL A 101 1.41 1.87 -2.83
N MET A 102 1.62 1.46 -1.58
CA MET A 102 0.89 0.34 -0.96
C MET A 102 -0.63 0.55 -0.98
N ALA A 103 -1.11 1.74 -0.62
CA ALA A 103 -2.53 2.06 -0.67
C ALA A 103 -3.12 1.97 -2.09
N VAL A 104 -2.37 2.46 -3.08
CA VAL A 104 -2.78 2.43 -4.49
C VAL A 104 -2.71 1.02 -5.07
N SER A 105 -1.64 0.25 -4.80
CA SER A 105 -1.49 -1.14 -5.23
C SER A 105 -2.67 -1.98 -4.75
N ARG A 106 -3.05 -1.82 -3.48
CA ARG A 106 -4.20 -2.54 -2.92
C ARG A 106 -5.50 -2.28 -3.69
N LEU A 107 -5.76 -1.00 -4.03
CA LEU A 107 -6.93 -0.63 -4.86
C LEU A 107 -6.88 -1.25 -6.25
N LEU A 108 -5.68 -1.29 -6.88
CA LEU A 108 -5.50 -1.83 -8.22
C LEU A 108 -5.67 -3.35 -8.27
N GLU A 109 -5.17 -4.05 -7.26
CA GLU A 109 -5.16 -5.52 -7.19
C GLU A 109 -6.52 -6.10 -6.78
N LYS A 110 -7.11 -5.58 -5.70
CA LYS A 110 -8.30 -6.16 -5.08
C LYS A 110 -9.57 -5.35 -5.28
N GLY A 111 -9.45 -4.07 -5.68
CA GLY A 111 -10.61 -3.18 -5.80
C GLY A 111 -11.23 -2.82 -4.45
N GLU A 112 -10.55 -3.14 -3.35
CA GLU A 112 -10.99 -2.86 -1.97
C GLU A 112 -9.84 -2.33 -1.13
N ALA A 113 -10.11 -1.31 -0.31
CA ALA A 113 -9.16 -0.78 0.65
C ALA A 113 -9.83 0.09 1.71
N VAL A 114 -9.21 0.15 2.89
CA VAL A 114 -9.45 1.21 3.88
C VAL A 114 -8.26 2.15 3.83
N ILE A 115 -8.48 3.40 3.49
CA ILE A 115 -7.43 4.40 3.33
C ILE A 115 -7.69 5.56 4.29
N VAL A 116 -6.70 5.88 5.12
CA VAL A 116 -6.71 7.04 6.00
C VAL A 116 -5.76 8.10 5.44
N THR A 117 -6.25 9.32 5.29
CA THR A 117 -5.50 10.43 4.71
C THR A 117 -5.97 11.78 5.23
N THR A 118 -5.29 12.83 4.81
CA THR A 118 -5.68 14.23 5.03
C THR A 118 -6.20 14.87 3.75
N LEU A 119 -6.80 16.05 3.87
CA LEU A 119 -7.18 16.84 2.71
C LEU A 119 -5.96 17.16 1.83
N ASP A 120 -4.83 17.50 2.45
CA ASP A 120 -3.57 17.78 1.74
C ASP A 120 -3.08 16.53 0.98
N GLY A 121 -3.18 15.34 1.58
CA GLY A 121 -2.86 14.08 0.93
C GLY A 121 -3.71 13.80 -0.31
N CYS A 122 -5.01 14.12 -0.24
CA CYS A 122 -5.94 13.98 -1.37
C CYS A 122 -5.73 15.00 -2.49
N MET A 123 -5.22 16.19 -2.17
CA MET A 123 -5.00 17.25 -3.17
C MET A 123 -3.75 17.01 -4.03
N ASP A 124 -2.86 16.12 -3.63
CA ASP A 124 -1.73 15.73 -4.45
C ASP A 124 -2.20 15.01 -5.73
N PRO A 125 -1.75 15.43 -6.92
CA PRO A 125 -2.14 14.80 -8.15
C PRO A 125 -1.69 13.33 -8.19
N LEU A 126 -2.62 12.43 -8.44
CA LEU A 126 -2.38 11.02 -8.69
C LEU A 126 -2.55 10.75 -10.18
N LEU A 127 -1.69 9.90 -10.74
CA LEU A 127 -1.88 9.42 -12.11
C LEU A 127 -3.19 8.62 -12.19
N PRO A 128 -3.89 8.66 -13.34
CA PRO A 128 -5.05 7.79 -13.55
C PRO A 128 -4.72 6.33 -13.25
N LEU A 129 -5.63 5.61 -12.60
CA LEU A 129 -5.41 4.22 -12.16
C LEU A 129 -5.02 3.29 -13.32
N GLU A 130 -5.59 3.49 -14.51
CA GLU A 130 -5.23 2.73 -15.72
C GLU A 130 -3.75 2.92 -16.10
N LYS A 131 -3.23 4.15 -15.95
CA LYS A 131 -1.82 4.43 -16.20
C LYS A 131 -0.94 3.82 -15.11
N LEU A 132 -1.37 3.84 -13.85
CA LEU A 132 -0.66 3.17 -12.76
C LEU A 132 -0.59 1.65 -12.97
N ARG A 133 -1.67 1.02 -13.46
CA ARG A 133 -1.65 -0.41 -13.84
C ARG A 133 -0.55 -0.74 -14.86
N SER A 134 -0.23 0.17 -15.77
CA SER A 134 0.85 -0.06 -16.75
C SER A 134 2.25 -0.11 -16.12
N PHE A 135 2.40 0.36 -14.89
CA PHE A 135 3.64 0.27 -14.11
C PHE A 135 3.74 -0.98 -13.25
N VAL A 136 2.66 -1.76 -13.09
CA VAL A 136 2.70 -3.04 -12.40
C VAL A 136 3.44 -4.06 -13.26
N MET A 137 4.43 -4.75 -12.70
CA MET A 137 5.23 -5.76 -13.40
C MET A 137 5.23 -7.06 -12.59
N ASN A 138 4.65 -8.10 -13.16
CA ASN A 138 4.66 -9.44 -12.57
C ASN A 138 5.83 -10.24 -13.13
N ILE A 139 6.60 -10.86 -12.26
CA ILE A 139 7.71 -11.75 -12.60
C ILE A 139 7.45 -13.09 -11.90
N GLY A 140 7.37 -14.16 -12.67
CA GLY A 140 7.17 -15.51 -12.15
C GLY A 140 8.27 -16.46 -12.62
N VAL A 141 8.51 -17.53 -11.87
CA VAL A 141 9.45 -18.61 -12.27
C VAL A 141 9.01 -19.19 -13.62
N GLY A 142 9.95 -19.42 -14.52
CA GLY A 142 9.71 -19.89 -15.90
C GLY A 142 9.27 -18.80 -16.88
N SER A 143 9.12 -17.54 -16.45
CA SER A 143 8.83 -16.43 -17.38
C SER A 143 10.09 -15.99 -18.12
N ILE A 144 9.90 -15.47 -19.35
CA ILE A 144 11.00 -14.92 -20.15
C ILE A 144 11.14 -13.43 -19.87
N LEU A 145 12.35 -13.02 -19.47
CA LEU A 145 12.68 -11.64 -19.12
C LEU A 145 13.87 -11.13 -19.95
N GLU A 146 13.61 -10.16 -20.80
CA GLU A 146 14.70 -9.42 -21.44
C GLU A 146 15.27 -8.41 -20.42
N THR A 147 16.51 -8.62 -19.98
CA THR A 147 17.17 -7.83 -18.91
C THR A 147 17.17 -6.33 -19.20
N GLU A 148 17.43 -5.90 -20.45
CA GLU A 148 17.41 -4.48 -20.80
C GLU A 148 16.01 -3.88 -20.77
N ALA A 149 14.98 -4.64 -21.14
CA ALA A 149 13.58 -4.20 -21.04
C ALA A 149 13.16 -4.02 -19.58
N VAL A 150 13.53 -4.96 -18.70
CA VAL A 150 13.29 -4.87 -17.24
C VAL A 150 13.97 -3.62 -16.68
N LYS A 151 15.24 -3.42 -16.99
CA LYS A 151 16.01 -2.24 -16.55
C LYS A 151 15.34 -0.93 -16.96
N LEU A 152 14.95 -0.79 -18.22
CA LEU A 152 14.28 0.42 -18.71
C LEU A 152 12.94 0.64 -18.02
N ARG A 153 12.20 -0.43 -17.73
CA ARG A 153 10.92 -0.37 -17.05
C ARG A 153 11.10 0.07 -15.60
N LEU A 154 12.04 -0.51 -14.84
CA LEU A 154 12.35 -0.11 -13.47
C LEU A 154 12.77 1.35 -13.37
N VAL A 155 13.63 1.83 -14.29
CA VAL A 155 14.01 3.26 -14.35
C VAL A 155 12.79 4.15 -14.61
N ARG A 156 11.88 3.76 -15.52
CA ARG A 156 10.63 4.52 -15.77
C ARG A 156 9.68 4.52 -14.59
N MET A 157 9.72 3.48 -13.76
CA MET A 157 8.96 3.38 -12.51
C MET A 157 9.59 4.21 -11.38
N GLY A 158 10.78 4.78 -11.59
CA GLY A 158 11.48 5.61 -10.61
C GLY A 158 12.45 4.86 -9.72
N TYR A 159 12.74 3.58 -10.03
CA TYR A 159 13.77 2.83 -9.29
C TYR A 159 15.17 3.34 -9.61
N GLU A 160 15.99 3.42 -8.57
CA GLU A 160 17.41 3.79 -8.68
C GLU A 160 18.26 2.55 -8.97
N ARG A 161 19.13 2.66 -9.98
CA ARG A 161 20.11 1.61 -10.27
C ARG A 161 21.33 1.76 -9.37
N VAL A 162 21.62 0.73 -8.59
CA VAL A 162 22.76 0.69 -7.64
C VAL A 162 23.67 -0.50 -7.90
N GLY A 163 24.84 -0.55 -7.25
CA GLY A 163 25.73 -1.70 -7.29
C GLY A 163 25.26 -2.85 -6.38
N GLN A 164 24.64 -2.51 -5.26
CA GLN A 164 24.06 -3.42 -4.28
C GLN A 164 22.78 -2.79 -3.74
N VAL A 165 21.71 -3.59 -3.63
CA VAL A 165 20.41 -3.15 -3.15
C VAL A 165 20.40 -3.12 -1.63
N GLU A 166 20.03 -1.98 -1.06
CA GLU A 166 20.01 -1.75 0.40
C GLU A 166 18.68 -1.15 0.88
N MET A 167 17.94 -0.44 0.01
CA MET A 167 16.71 0.26 0.38
C MET A 167 15.60 0.03 -0.67
N PRO A 168 14.30 0.14 -0.25
CA PRO A 168 13.18 0.11 -1.17
C PRO A 168 13.32 1.14 -2.31
N GLY A 169 12.91 0.75 -3.51
CA GLY A 169 13.04 1.58 -4.71
C GLY A 169 14.40 1.48 -5.41
N GLN A 170 15.27 0.55 -5.00
CA GLN A 170 16.55 0.27 -5.65
C GLN A 170 16.52 -1.03 -6.44
N PHE A 171 17.37 -1.11 -7.46
CA PHE A 171 17.64 -2.36 -8.19
C PHE A 171 19.09 -2.46 -8.63
N ALA A 172 19.59 -3.69 -8.78
CA ALA A 172 20.90 -4.01 -9.30
C ALA A 172 20.80 -5.13 -10.33
N ILE A 173 21.62 -5.06 -11.38
CA ILE A 173 21.72 -6.11 -12.42
C ILE A 173 23.17 -6.50 -12.56
N ARG A 174 23.46 -7.80 -12.39
CA ARG A 174 24.81 -8.37 -12.44
C ARG A 174 24.78 -9.71 -13.17
N GLY A 175 25.10 -9.69 -14.46
CA GLY A 175 24.98 -10.90 -15.30
C GLY A 175 23.52 -11.38 -15.36
N GLY A 176 23.27 -12.64 -15.07
CA GLY A 176 21.94 -13.24 -15.00
C GLY A 176 21.21 -13.03 -13.67
N ILE A 177 21.61 -12.06 -12.83
CA ILE A 177 20.97 -11.79 -11.54
C ILE A 177 20.38 -10.39 -11.56
N ILE A 178 19.11 -10.29 -11.20
CA ILE A 178 18.40 -9.03 -11.00
C ILE A 178 17.94 -8.96 -9.54
N ASP A 179 18.51 -8.04 -8.78
CA ASP A 179 18.09 -7.71 -7.42
C ASP A 179 17.17 -6.50 -7.47
N ILE A 180 15.98 -6.59 -6.89
CA ILE A 180 14.99 -5.51 -6.83
C ILE A 180 14.51 -5.39 -5.39
N TYR A 181 14.39 -4.16 -4.88
CA TYR A 181 13.68 -3.92 -3.63
C TYR A 181 12.36 -3.18 -3.90
N PRO A 182 11.25 -3.94 -4.09
CA PRO A 182 9.95 -3.34 -4.35
C PRO A 182 9.50 -2.45 -3.21
N LEU A 183 8.74 -1.39 -3.52
CA LEU A 183 8.15 -0.52 -2.50
C LEU A 183 7.03 -1.21 -1.71
N THR A 184 6.48 -2.29 -2.25
CA THR A 184 5.39 -3.07 -1.67
C THR A 184 5.86 -4.20 -0.76
N GLU A 185 7.13 -4.60 -0.85
CA GLU A 185 7.68 -5.74 -0.13
C GLU A 185 8.50 -5.34 1.10
N GLU A 186 8.54 -6.23 2.10
CA GLU A 186 9.36 -6.05 3.29
C GLU A 186 10.85 -6.31 3.02
N TYR A 187 11.14 -7.23 2.09
CA TYR A 187 12.49 -7.66 1.74
C TYR A 187 12.76 -7.46 0.25
N PRO A 188 14.02 -7.19 -0.13
CA PRO A 188 14.42 -7.23 -1.53
C PRO A 188 14.32 -8.64 -2.08
N VAL A 189 14.16 -8.72 -3.40
CA VAL A 189 13.98 -9.97 -4.14
C VAL A 189 15.10 -10.12 -5.16
N ARG A 190 15.67 -11.32 -5.23
CA ARG A 190 16.65 -11.76 -6.21
C ARG A 190 16.00 -12.67 -7.23
N VAL A 191 16.06 -12.27 -8.48
CA VAL A 191 15.63 -13.05 -9.64
C VAL A 191 16.87 -13.57 -10.33
N GLU A 192 17.01 -14.89 -10.43
CA GLU A 192 18.11 -15.53 -11.16
C GLU A 192 17.62 -16.01 -12.52
N LEU A 193 18.36 -15.69 -13.57
CA LEU A 193 18.03 -16.04 -14.93
C LEU A 193 18.98 -17.13 -15.46
N TRP A 194 18.43 -18.09 -16.17
CA TRP A 194 19.16 -18.98 -17.04
C TRP A 194 18.93 -18.50 -18.48
N ASP A 195 19.93 -17.84 -19.07
CA ASP A 195 19.77 -17.05 -20.29
C ASP A 195 18.72 -15.93 -20.07
N ASP A 196 17.56 -16.01 -20.70
CA ASP A 196 16.45 -15.08 -20.52
C ASP A 196 15.28 -15.64 -19.70
N GLU A 197 15.35 -16.88 -19.24
CA GLU A 197 14.30 -17.54 -18.44
C GLU A 197 14.56 -17.37 -16.96
N VAL A 198 13.51 -17.04 -16.19
CA VAL A 198 13.57 -16.98 -14.72
C VAL A 198 13.69 -18.37 -14.14
N ASP A 199 14.88 -18.70 -13.64
CA ASP A 199 15.18 -19.97 -12.99
C ASP A 199 14.68 -20.01 -11.54
N SER A 200 14.92 -18.95 -10.78
CA SER A 200 14.50 -18.87 -9.39
C SER A 200 14.23 -17.43 -8.95
N ILE A 201 13.35 -17.29 -7.94
CA ILE A 201 13.05 -16.03 -7.27
C ILE A 201 13.20 -16.25 -5.77
N ARG A 202 13.91 -15.36 -5.08
CA ARG A 202 14.13 -15.45 -3.63
C ARG A 202 14.09 -14.10 -2.97
N SER A 203 13.45 -14.00 -1.81
CA SER A 203 13.69 -12.86 -0.93
C SER A 203 15.05 -12.99 -0.24
N PHE A 204 15.64 -11.85 0.14
CA PHE A 204 16.92 -11.84 0.82
C PHE A 204 17.01 -10.66 1.82
N ASP A 205 17.86 -10.81 2.81
CA ASP A 205 18.15 -9.74 3.77
C ASP A 205 19.11 -8.71 3.16
N ALA A 206 18.69 -7.43 3.12
CA ALA A 206 19.44 -6.36 2.46
C ALA A 206 20.83 -6.14 3.05
N GLN A 207 21.01 -6.34 4.37
CA GLN A 207 22.28 -6.09 5.05
C GLN A 207 23.26 -7.26 4.88
N SER A 208 22.81 -8.49 5.14
CA SER A 208 23.64 -9.68 5.06
C SER A 208 23.72 -10.29 3.66
N GLN A 209 22.84 -9.88 2.75
CA GLN A 209 22.68 -10.41 1.38
C GLN A 209 22.36 -11.93 1.35
N ARG A 210 21.88 -12.48 2.47
CA ARG A 210 21.52 -13.91 2.57
C ARG A 210 20.07 -14.11 2.14
N SER A 211 19.84 -15.18 1.37
CA SER A 211 18.51 -15.61 0.98
C SER A 211 17.65 -15.98 2.20
N LEU A 212 16.38 -15.63 2.18
CA LEU A 212 15.39 -15.90 3.20
C LEU A 212 14.40 -16.98 2.71
N GLU A 213 13.58 -16.66 1.73
CA GLU A 213 12.50 -17.53 1.24
C GLU A 213 12.52 -17.65 -0.29
N ASN A 214 12.10 -18.79 -0.80
CA ASN A 214 11.84 -18.97 -2.22
C ASN A 214 10.42 -18.47 -2.53
N LEU A 215 10.29 -17.80 -3.66
CA LEU A 215 9.03 -17.22 -4.16
C LEU A 215 8.72 -17.81 -5.53
N GLU A 216 7.43 -17.99 -5.83
CA GLU A 216 6.98 -18.43 -7.17
C GLU A 216 6.81 -17.24 -8.11
N GLU A 217 6.38 -16.10 -7.57
CA GLU A 217 6.16 -14.85 -8.30
C GLU A 217 6.34 -13.62 -7.42
N ILE A 218 6.56 -12.47 -8.05
CA ILE A 218 6.55 -11.14 -7.43
C ILE A 218 5.80 -10.14 -8.32
N THR A 219 5.26 -9.10 -7.70
CA THR A 219 4.55 -8.01 -8.39
C THR A 219 5.22 -6.67 -8.09
#